data_c48804e11d4c57b3286bb7632d00cbee
#
_entry.id   c48804e11d4c57b3286bb7632d00cbee
#
_cell.length_a   1.000
_cell.length_b   1.000
_cell.length_c   1.000
_cell.angle_alpha   90.00
_cell.angle_beta   90.00
_cell.angle_gamma   90.00
#
_symmetry.space_group_name_H-M   'P 1'
#
loop_
_entity.id
_entity.type
_entity.pdbx_description
1 polymer ?
#
loop_
_entity_poly.entity_id
_entity_poly.type
_entity_poly.pdbx_seq_one_letter_code
_entity_poly.pdbx_strand_id
1 'polypeptide(L)'
;MNAPRQAPAGLSPLAWLDEVETRRREAGLRRSLRPRPAVATELDLASNDYLGLSQHPDVIEGGVAALRIWGAGATGSRLVTGDTELHQQFECELA
;
A
#
# COMPACT_ATOMS: atom_id res chain seq x y z
N MET A 1 -9.21 3.35 23.94
CA MET A 1 -7.89 3.87 23.54
C MET A 1 -6.84 3.12 24.32
N ASN A 2 -6.19 2.11 23.72
CA ASN A 2 -5.14 1.33 24.36
C ASN A 2 -3.80 2.02 24.09
N ALA A 3 -3.19 2.54 25.15
CA ALA A 3 -1.81 3.05 25.08
C ALA A 3 -0.86 1.86 24.77
N PRO A 4 0.15 2.03 23.91
CA PRO A 4 1.12 0.98 23.65
C PRO A 4 1.87 0.66 24.96
N ARG A 5 1.91 -0.63 25.32
CA ARG A 5 2.73 -1.12 26.42
C ARG A 5 4.20 -0.79 26.12
N GLN A 6 4.78 0.08 26.91
CA GLN A 6 6.23 0.29 26.92
C GLN A 6 6.88 -0.97 27.49
N ALA A 7 7.71 -1.62 26.68
CA ALA A 7 8.58 -2.70 27.16
C ALA A 7 9.64 -2.09 28.10
N PRO A 8 10.08 -2.82 29.16
CA PRO A 8 11.08 -2.32 30.09
C PRO A 8 12.40 -2.06 29.35
N ALA A 9 12.95 -0.87 29.56
CA ALA A 9 14.24 -0.46 29.03
C ALA A 9 15.33 -1.40 29.58
N GLY A 10 16.00 -2.14 28.71
CA GLY A 10 17.23 -2.85 29.07
C GLY A 10 17.47 -4.23 28.50
N LEU A 11 16.48 -4.89 27.88
CA LEU A 11 16.62 -6.28 27.39
C LEU A 11 16.03 -6.53 25.99
N SER A 12 15.73 -5.49 25.20
CA SER A 12 15.26 -5.71 23.83
C SER A 12 16.42 -6.04 22.91
N PRO A 13 16.39 -7.17 22.19
CA PRO A 13 17.39 -7.48 21.17
C PRO A 13 17.40 -6.45 20.02
N LEU A 14 16.44 -5.55 20.00
CA LEU A 14 16.28 -4.49 19.01
C LEU A 14 16.66 -3.09 19.54
N ALA A 15 17.27 -2.98 20.73
CA ALA A 15 17.66 -1.70 21.32
C ALA A 15 18.59 -0.85 20.44
N TRP A 16 19.38 -1.50 19.59
CA TRP A 16 20.25 -0.82 18.60
C TRP A 16 19.45 0.00 17.57
N LEU A 17 18.17 -0.34 17.34
CA LEU A 17 17.30 0.42 16.43
C LEU A 17 17.00 1.81 16.99
N ASP A 18 16.87 1.95 18.29
CA ASP A 18 16.61 3.23 18.95
C ASP A 18 17.80 4.18 18.80
N GLU A 19 19.02 3.64 18.84
CA GLU A 19 20.24 4.41 18.60
C GLU A 19 20.34 4.85 17.12
N VAL A 20 20.00 3.97 16.18
CA VAL A 20 19.95 4.27 14.75
C VAL A 20 18.89 5.34 14.46
N GLU A 21 17.70 5.22 15.06
CA GLU A 21 16.62 6.19 14.92
C GLU A 21 17.07 7.57 15.44
N THR A 22 17.69 7.61 16.60
CA THR A 22 18.18 8.86 17.22
C THR A 22 19.20 9.54 16.29
N ARG A 23 20.20 8.81 15.84
CA ARG A 23 21.22 9.33 14.92
C ARG A 23 20.60 9.87 13.61
N ARG A 24 19.62 9.16 13.03
CA ARG A 24 18.91 9.61 11.84
C ARG A 24 18.10 10.88 12.07
N ARG A 25 17.48 10.98 13.25
CA ARG A 25 16.71 12.17 13.64
C ARG A 25 17.62 13.40 13.78
N GLU A 26 18.75 13.25 14.48
CA GLU A 26 19.73 14.30 14.67
C GLU A 26 20.37 14.77 13.36
N ALA A 27 20.58 13.83 12.42
CA ALA A 27 21.10 14.13 11.08
C ALA A 27 20.04 14.69 10.11
N GLY A 28 18.77 14.84 10.52
CA GLY A 28 17.70 15.28 9.62
C GLY A 28 17.32 14.25 8.55
N LEU A 29 17.76 12.99 8.69
CA LEU A 29 17.54 11.91 7.71
C LEU A 29 16.32 11.03 8.05
N ARG A 30 15.56 11.38 9.07
CA ARG A 30 14.36 10.63 9.43
C ARG A 30 13.29 10.82 8.37
N ARG A 31 12.82 9.72 7.82
CA ARG A 31 11.63 9.70 6.96
C ARG A 31 10.41 9.28 7.77
N SER A 32 9.34 10.04 7.68
CA SER A 32 8.07 9.74 8.32
C SER A 32 6.97 9.60 7.29
N LEU A 33 6.07 8.65 7.51
CA LEU A 33 4.88 8.53 6.69
C LEU A 33 3.94 9.70 7.00
N ARG A 34 3.42 10.31 5.95
CA ARG A 34 2.41 11.37 6.02
C ARG A 34 1.16 10.88 5.30
N PRO A 35 0.15 10.38 6.04
CA PRO A 35 -1.10 9.97 5.44
C PRO A 35 -1.75 11.14 4.67
N ARG A 36 -2.20 10.85 3.47
CA ARG A 36 -2.90 11.81 2.63
C ARG A 36 -4.40 11.56 2.72
N PRO A 37 -5.24 12.60 2.74
CA PRO A 37 -6.69 12.44 2.65
C PRO A 37 -7.09 11.90 1.27
N ALA A 38 -8.26 11.26 1.20
CA ALA A 38 -8.78 10.71 -0.06
C ALA A 38 -8.99 11.81 -1.12
N VAL A 39 -9.36 13.00 -0.68
CA VAL A 39 -9.46 14.18 -1.53
C VAL A 39 -8.36 15.15 -1.12
N ALA A 40 -7.31 15.23 -1.91
CA ALA A 40 -6.22 16.17 -1.70
C ALA A 40 -6.50 17.46 -2.50
N THR A 41 -6.32 18.60 -1.85
CA THR A 41 -6.40 19.93 -2.50
C THR A 41 -5.05 20.40 -3.02
N GLU A 42 -4.00 19.67 -2.71
CA GLU A 42 -2.62 20.02 -3.03
C GLU A 42 -2.19 19.42 -4.36
N LEU A 43 -1.39 20.15 -5.13
CA LEU A 43 -0.78 19.64 -6.35
C LEU A 43 0.27 18.58 -6.01
N ASP A 44 0.06 17.36 -6.52
CA ASP A 44 0.97 16.25 -6.32
C ASP A 44 1.99 16.12 -7.45
N LEU A 45 3.17 16.70 -7.23
CA LEU A 45 4.29 16.61 -8.17
C LEU A 45 5.14 15.34 -7.98
N ALA A 46 4.84 14.53 -6.97
CA ALA A 46 5.58 13.31 -6.66
C ALA A 46 4.82 12.03 -7.03
N SER A 47 3.62 12.17 -7.59
CA SER A 47 2.81 11.03 -8.04
C SER A 47 3.44 10.33 -9.25
N ASN A 48 3.30 9.01 -9.30
CA ASN A 48 3.58 8.19 -10.49
C ASN A 48 2.36 8.04 -11.40
N ASP A 49 1.23 8.66 -11.06
CA ASP A 49 0.02 8.67 -11.87
C ASP A 49 0.12 9.72 -12.99
N TYR A 50 1.07 9.53 -13.89
CA TYR A 50 1.41 10.49 -14.95
C TYR A 50 0.25 10.80 -15.90
N LEU A 51 -0.66 9.86 -16.09
CA LEU A 51 -1.81 9.99 -16.97
C LEU A 51 -3.11 10.31 -16.22
N GLY A 52 -3.08 10.41 -14.90
CA GLY A 52 -4.25 10.66 -14.06
C GLY A 52 -5.30 9.54 -14.08
N LEU A 53 -4.87 8.31 -14.41
CA LEU A 53 -5.78 7.18 -14.59
C LEU A 53 -6.32 6.62 -13.28
N SER A 54 -5.64 6.86 -12.15
CA SER A 54 -6.09 6.35 -10.85
C SER A 54 -7.48 6.84 -10.43
N GLN A 55 -7.92 7.97 -10.97
CA GLN A 55 -9.24 8.57 -10.71
C GLN A 55 -10.11 8.63 -11.96
N HIS A 56 -9.68 8.01 -13.07
CA HIS A 56 -10.45 8.02 -14.30
C HIS A 56 -11.74 7.21 -14.14
N PRO A 57 -12.92 7.75 -14.49
CA PRO A 57 -14.20 7.06 -14.30
C PRO A 57 -14.23 5.65 -14.90
N ASP A 58 -13.77 5.48 -16.12
CA ASP A 58 -13.80 4.17 -16.81
C ASP A 58 -12.92 3.14 -16.10
N VAL A 59 -11.78 3.55 -15.51
CA VAL A 59 -10.91 2.67 -14.75
C VAL A 59 -11.58 2.25 -13.44
N ILE A 60 -12.22 3.19 -12.76
CA ILE A 60 -12.98 2.92 -11.52
C ILE A 60 -14.16 1.99 -11.81
N GLU A 61 -14.97 2.28 -12.84
CA GLU A 61 -16.12 1.45 -13.19
C GLU A 61 -15.71 0.04 -13.64
N GLY A 62 -14.62 -0.11 -14.38
CA GLY A 62 -14.03 -1.41 -14.71
C GLY A 62 -13.64 -2.21 -13.45
N GLY A 63 -13.00 -1.55 -12.49
CA GLY A 63 -12.68 -2.16 -11.19
C GLY A 63 -13.92 -2.58 -10.41
N VAL A 64 -14.94 -1.71 -10.36
CA VAL A 64 -16.24 -2.02 -9.71
C VAL A 64 -16.93 -3.20 -10.38
N ALA A 65 -16.96 -3.26 -11.70
CA ALA A 65 -17.55 -4.37 -12.45
C ALA A 65 -16.82 -5.69 -12.15
N ALA A 66 -15.50 -5.68 -12.16
CA ALA A 66 -14.70 -6.86 -11.81
C ALA A 66 -14.97 -7.33 -10.38
N LEU A 67 -15.01 -6.43 -9.41
CA LEU A 67 -15.32 -6.76 -8.02
C LEU A 67 -16.71 -7.38 -7.84
N ARG A 68 -17.70 -6.95 -8.59
CA ARG A 68 -19.07 -7.52 -8.55
C ARG A 68 -19.14 -8.94 -9.07
N ILE A 69 -18.28 -9.28 -10.06
CA ILE A 69 -18.28 -10.61 -10.68
C ILE A 69 -17.38 -11.57 -9.90
N TRP A 70 -16.17 -11.13 -9.56
CA TRP A 70 -15.10 -11.98 -9.03
C TRP A 70 -14.90 -11.88 -7.51
N GLY A 71 -15.48 -10.87 -6.87
CA GLY A 71 -15.26 -10.57 -5.46
C GLY A 71 -13.92 -9.85 -5.20
N ALA A 72 -13.62 -9.64 -3.93
CA ALA A 72 -12.42 -8.94 -3.49
C ALA A 72 -11.29 -9.93 -3.19
N GLY A 73 -10.39 -10.12 -4.13
CA GLY A 73 -9.20 -10.94 -4.00
C GLY A 73 -9.34 -12.35 -4.53
N ALA A 74 -8.20 -13.04 -4.66
CA ALA A 74 -8.10 -14.34 -5.31
C ALA A 74 -8.43 -15.54 -4.40
N THR A 75 -8.57 -15.33 -3.09
CA THR A 75 -8.94 -16.33 -2.05
C THR A 75 -8.01 -17.55 -1.91
N GLY A 76 -7.02 -17.70 -2.77
CA GLY A 76 -6.07 -18.80 -2.73
C GLY A 76 -4.87 -18.57 -3.66
N SER A 77 -3.90 -19.48 -3.63
CA SER A 77 -2.81 -19.44 -4.61
C SER A 77 -3.31 -19.83 -6.00
N ARG A 78 -2.65 -19.32 -7.04
CA ARG A 78 -3.02 -19.60 -8.45
C ARG A 78 -3.00 -21.09 -8.79
N LEU A 79 -2.11 -21.86 -8.18
CA LEU A 79 -2.00 -23.31 -8.41
C LEU A 79 -3.12 -24.13 -7.74
N VAL A 80 -3.95 -23.52 -6.91
CA VAL A 80 -5.04 -24.21 -6.21
C VAL A 80 -6.41 -23.72 -6.68
N THR A 81 -6.83 -22.53 -6.21
CA THR A 81 -8.16 -21.97 -6.51
C THR A 81 -8.12 -20.48 -6.89
N GLY A 82 -6.95 -19.85 -6.83
CA GLY A 82 -6.80 -18.41 -7.00
C GLY A 82 -6.51 -17.97 -8.45
N ASP A 83 -6.50 -18.90 -9.42
CA ASP A 83 -6.38 -18.56 -10.84
C ASP A 83 -7.77 -18.48 -11.47
N THR A 84 -8.19 -17.28 -11.80
CA THR A 84 -9.50 -17.00 -12.39
C THR A 84 -9.36 -16.66 -13.87
N GLU A 85 -10.44 -16.76 -14.62
CA GLU A 85 -10.47 -16.34 -16.02
C GLU A 85 -10.07 -14.87 -16.20
N LEU A 86 -10.35 -14.01 -15.19
CA LEU A 86 -9.91 -12.63 -15.17
C LEU A 86 -8.37 -12.49 -15.25
N HIS A 87 -7.64 -13.35 -14.52
CA HIS A 87 -6.17 -13.37 -14.57
C HIS A 87 -5.67 -13.77 -15.95
N GLN A 88 -6.26 -14.82 -16.54
CA GLN A 88 -5.88 -15.32 -17.87
C GLN A 88 -6.14 -14.28 -18.95
N GLN A 89 -7.31 -13.63 -18.92
CA GLN A 89 -7.66 -12.57 -19.85
C GLN A 89 -6.68 -11.40 -19.74
N PHE A 90 -6.40 -10.94 -18.51
CA PHE A 90 -5.49 -9.83 -18.29
C PHE A 90 -4.07 -10.12 -18.77
N GLU A 91 -3.56 -11.34 -18.52
CA GLU A 91 -2.25 -11.76 -19.01
C GLU A 91 -2.18 -11.79 -20.55
N CYS A 92 -3.25 -12.25 -21.20
CA CYS A 92 -3.33 -12.23 -22.66
C CYS A 92 -3.35 -10.81 -23.24
N GLU A 93 -3.99 -9.87 -22.56
CA GLU A 93 -4.05 -8.47 -23.00
C GLU A 93 -2.74 -7.72 -22.78
N LEU A 94 -1.91 -8.16 -21.84
CA LEU A 94 -0.60 -7.56 -21.55
C LEU A 94 0.54 -8.12 -22.44
N ALA A 95 0.37 -9.29 -23.02
CA ALA A 95 1.41 -9.96 -23.82
C ALA A 95 1.45 -9.46 -25.25
#